data_31ddd66b731b7294c878f60370ec4878
#
_entry.id   31ddd66b731b7294c878f60370ec4878
#
_cell.length_a   1.000
_cell.length_b   1.000
_cell.length_c   1.000
_cell.angle_alpha   90.00
_cell.angle_beta   90.00
_cell.angle_gamma   90.00
#
_symmetry.space_group_name_H-M   'P 1'
#
loop_
_entity.id
_entity.type
_entity.pdbx_description
1 polymer ?
#
loop_
_entity_poly.entity_id
_entity_poly.type
_entity_poly.pdbx_seq_one_letter_code
_entity_poly.pdbx_strand_id
1 'polypeptide(L)'
;LKVDVHEVTDDAPPYADFAIIESAKERGDIFVSPDIATCDKCRSELFDPKDRRYLHPFINCTACGPRLTILESMPYDRERTSMNEFPMCEACHEEYVSPESRRYDAQPVCCNDCGPDVYLIGRDERGREAITYTRKVIASGGIAAIKGIGGFHLCCDATNETAVARLRELKRRPMKPFAIMARNMSAVRKECQV
;
A
#
# COMPACT_ATOMS: atom_id res chain seq x y z
N LEU A 1 -9.92 30.60 3.13
CA LEU A 1 -8.91 30.23 4.14
C LEU A 1 -8.73 31.44 5.04
N LYS A 2 -9.09 31.31 6.32
CA LYS A 2 -8.77 32.30 7.34
C LYS A 2 -7.44 31.85 7.94
N VAL A 3 -6.42 32.65 7.81
CA VAL A 3 -5.13 32.41 8.46
C VAL A 3 -5.12 33.30 9.72
N ASP A 4 -5.21 32.67 10.88
CA ASP A 4 -4.99 33.32 12.15
C ASP A 4 -3.50 33.28 12.47
N VAL A 5 -2.85 34.43 12.48
CA VAL A 5 -1.44 34.54 12.86
C VAL A 5 -1.40 34.86 14.34
N HIS A 6 -0.89 33.94 15.15
CA HIS A 6 -0.56 34.21 16.54
C HIS A 6 0.91 34.63 16.65
N GLU A 7 1.17 35.83 17.20
CA GLU A 7 2.54 36.16 17.61
C GLU A 7 2.94 35.26 18.79
N VAL A 8 3.97 34.48 18.57
CA VAL A 8 4.62 33.71 19.64
C VAL A 8 5.56 34.66 20.36
N THR A 9 5.25 35.01 21.60
CA THR A 9 6.14 35.76 22.47
C THR A 9 7.37 34.90 22.84
N ASP A 10 8.54 35.53 22.83
CA ASP A 10 9.88 34.92 22.90
C ASP A 10 10.27 34.23 24.24
N ASP A 11 9.35 33.64 24.97
CA ASP A 11 9.65 32.97 26.24
C ASP A 11 9.93 31.46 26.12
N ALA A 12 9.89 30.91 24.91
CA ALA A 12 10.30 29.52 24.69
C ALA A 12 11.82 29.44 24.42
N PRO A 13 12.56 28.51 25.06
CA PRO A 13 13.96 28.32 24.73
C PRO A 13 14.12 28.01 23.25
N PRO A 14 15.10 28.62 22.56
CA PRO A 14 15.30 28.33 21.16
C PRO A 14 15.64 26.84 21.01
N TYR A 15 14.85 26.11 20.24
CA TYR A 15 15.21 24.74 19.88
C TYR A 15 16.53 24.78 19.10
N ALA A 16 17.53 24.12 19.64
CA ALA A 16 18.86 24.09 19.02
C ALA A 16 18.91 23.18 17.80
N ASP A 17 17.90 22.31 17.64
CA ASP A 17 17.81 21.34 16.55
C ASP A 17 16.36 20.88 16.33
N PHE A 18 16.11 20.24 15.18
CA PHE A 18 14.81 19.63 14.88
C PHE A 18 14.71 18.28 15.60
N ALA A 19 13.71 18.13 16.45
CA ALA A 19 13.44 16.89 17.17
C ALA A 19 11.98 16.44 16.96
N ILE A 20 11.77 15.14 16.82
CA ILE A 20 10.44 14.53 16.90
C ILE A 20 10.04 14.50 18.38
N ILE A 21 8.96 15.18 18.72
CA ILE A 21 8.36 15.13 20.05
C ILE A 21 7.30 14.05 20.06
N GLU A 22 7.29 13.22 21.12
CA GLU A 22 6.22 12.22 21.29
C GLU A 22 4.85 12.89 21.28
N SER A 23 3.91 12.28 20.55
CA SER A 23 2.55 12.77 20.45
C SER A 23 1.88 12.82 21.82
N ALA A 24 1.24 13.96 22.14
CA ALA A 24 0.41 14.07 23.33
C ALA A 24 -0.71 13.03 23.30
N LYS A 25 -0.93 12.30 24.39
CA LYS A 25 -1.98 11.25 24.48
C LYS A 25 -3.40 11.84 24.60
N GLU A 26 -3.62 13.04 24.13
CA GLU A 26 -4.90 13.73 24.17
C GLU A 26 -5.69 13.48 22.89
N ARG A 27 -7.03 13.46 23.01
CA ARG A 27 -7.93 13.42 21.84
C ARG A 27 -7.89 14.78 21.15
N GLY A 28 -7.25 14.84 20.00
CA GLY A 28 -7.29 16.02 19.13
C GLY A 28 -8.20 15.78 17.92
N ASP A 29 -8.82 16.84 17.42
CA ASP A 29 -9.56 16.84 16.15
C ASP A 29 -8.58 16.84 14.95
N ILE A 30 -7.72 15.83 14.87
CA ILE A 30 -6.79 15.67 13.75
C ILE A 30 -7.48 14.88 12.65
N PHE A 31 -7.58 15.50 11.47
CA PHE A 31 -8.10 14.82 10.29
C PHE A 31 -7.03 13.90 9.69
N VAL A 32 -7.32 12.59 9.62
CA VAL A 32 -6.49 11.65 8.89
C VAL A 32 -6.98 11.57 7.44
N SER A 33 -6.09 11.80 6.48
CA SER A 33 -6.42 11.71 5.07
C SER A 33 -6.88 10.30 4.68
N PRO A 34 -7.72 10.14 3.65
CA PRO A 34 -7.95 8.84 3.05
C PRO A 34 -6.66 8.26 2.49
N ASP A 35 -6.68 6.95 2.19
CA ASP A 35 -5.57 6.26 1.55
C ASP A 35 -5.21 6.91 0.23
N ILE A 36 -3.91 6.99 -0.07
CA ILE A 36 -3.39 7.65 -1.26
C ILE A 36 -2.78 6.61 -2.19
N ALA A 37 -3.13 6.67 -3.47
CA ALA A 37 -2.60 5.78 -4.49
C ALA A 37 -1.07 5.83 -4.56
N THR A 38 -0.44 4.70 -4.89
CA THR A 38 1.02 4.57 -5.00
C THR A 38 1.62 5.63 -5.93
N CYS A 39 2.53 6.43 -5.42
CA CYS A 39 3.22 7.47 -6.19
C CYS A 39 4.24 6.88 -7.17
N ASP A 40 4.67 7.67 -8.18
CA ASP A 40 5.59 7.20 -9.23
C ASP A 40 6.94 6.73 -8.67
N LYS A 41 7.45 7.36 -7.60
CA LYS A 41 8.71 6.95 -6.96
C LYS A 41 8.56 5.56 -6.31
N CYS A 42 7.51 5.32 -5.53
CA CYS A 42 7.23 4.01 -4.96
C CYS A 42 6.93 2.97 -6.04
N ARG A 43 6.26 3.37 -7.12
CA ARG A 43 6.02 2.50 -8.26
C ARG A 43 7.31 2.11 -8.97
N SER A 44 8.25 3.02 -9.12
CA SER A 44 9.56 2.72 -9.70
C SER A 44 10.32 1.70 -8.88
N GLU A 45 10.39 1.88 -7.56
CA GLU A 45 11.01 0.92 -6.63
C GLU A 45 10.31 -0.44 -6.64
N LEU A 46 8.97 -0.45 -6.68
CA LEU A 46 8.18 -1.68 -6.74
C LEU A 46 8.54 -2.57 -7.93
N PHE A 47 8.93 -1.99 -9.05
CA PHE A 47 9.27 -2.70 -10.27
C PHE A 47 10.77 -2.76 -10.58
N ASP A 48 11.63 -2.22 -9.74
CA ASP A 48 13.08 -2.33 -9.87
C ASP A 48 13.58 -3.63 -9.19
N PRO A 49 14.09 -4.62 -9.94
CA PRO A 49 14.59 -5.87 -9.37
C PRO A 49 15.77 -5.69 -8.39
N LYS A 50 16.43 -4.53 -8.41
CA LYS A 50 17.54 -4.21 -7.52
C LYS A 50 17.10 -3.53 -6.22
N ASP A 51 15.85 -3.04 -6.17
CA ASP A 51 15.31 -2.41 -4.98
C ASP A 51 14.89 -3.43 -3.92
N ARG A 52 15.14 -3.15 -2.65
CA ARG A 52 14.75 -4.01 -1.52
C ARG A 52 13.23 -4.16 -1.38
N ARG A 53 12.44 -3.24 -1.96
CA ARG A 53 10.97 -3.28 -2.04
C ARG A 53 10.45 -3.81 -3.37
N TYR A 54 11.30 -4.46 -4.17
CA TYR A 54 10.86 -5.10 -5.40
C TYR A 54 9.72 -6.09 -5.14
N LEU A 55 8.61 -5.91 -5.85
CA LEU A 55 7.37 -6.67 -5.69
C LEU A 55 6.80 -6.66 -4.26
N HIS A 56 7.10 -5.62 -3.46
CA HIS A 56 6.49 -5.46 -2.14
C HIS A 56 5.11 -4.77 -2.27
N PRO A 57 3.98 -5.50 -2.10
CA PRO A 57 2.65 -4.95 -2.41
C PRO A 57 2.19 -3.88 -1.42
N PHE A 58 2.86 -3.77 -0.28
CA PHE A 58 2.56 -2.79 0.78
C PHE A 58 3.52 -1.58 0.76
N ILE A 59 4.21 -1.36 -0.37
CA ILE A 59 5.13 -0.23 -0.54
C ILE A 59 4.42 1.10 -0.36
N ASN A 60 5.05 2.01 0.38
CA ASN A 60 4.51 3.32 0.71
C ASN A 60 5.61 4.35 0.99
N CYS A 61 5.22 5.60 1.16
CA CYS A 61 6.05 6.69 1.68
C CYS A 61 5.15 7.76 2.31
N THR A 62 5.70 8.89 2.75
CA THR A 62 4.90 10.02 3.29
C THR A 62 3.87 10.55 2.30
N ALA A 63 4.12 10.46 1.00
CA ALA A 63 3.24 10.97 -0.05
C ALA A 63 2.20 9.96 -0.58
N CYS A 64 2.29 8.66 -0.22
CA CYS A 64 1.37 7.64 -0.74
C CYS A 64 1.24 6.44 0.21
N GLY A 65 0.25 5.60 -0.06
CA GLY A 65 -0.03 4.39 0.70
C GLY A 65 -1.18 4.53 1.68
N PRO A 66 -1.35 3.57 2.59
CA PRO A 66 -2.46 3.55 3.52
C PRO A 66 -2.36 4.66 4.57
N ARG A 67 -3.51 5.13 5.01
CA ARG A 67 -3.71 6.09 6.10
C ARG A 67 -4.88 5.63 6.95
N LEU A 68 -6.09 5.96 6.52
CA LEU A 68 -7.32 5.65 7.24
C LEU A 68 -7.55 4.14 7.40
N THR A 69 -7.21 3.33 6.40
CA THR A 69 -7.45 1.87 6.42
C THR A 69 -6.61 1.11 7.44
N ILE A 70 -5.51 1.69 7.91
CA ILE A 70 -4.65 1.06 8.92
C ILE A 70 -4.82 1.66 10.31
N LEU A 71 -5.56 2.77 10.44
CA LEU A 71 -5.76 3.48 11.69
C LEU A 71 -6.66 2.71 12.65
N GLU A 72 -6.21 2.50 13.87
CA GLU A 72 -6.98 1.87 14.95
C GLU A 72 -7.49 2.92 15.94
N SER A 73 -6.67 3.91 16.26
CA SER A 73 -7.04 5.00 17.15
C SER A 73 -6.19 6.24 16.89
N MET A 74 -6.66 7.41 17.34
CA MET A 74 -5.92 8.68 17.26
C MET A 74 -4.97 8.85 18.45
N PRO A 75 -3.88 9.63 18.29
CA PRO A 75 -3.32 10.23 17.07
C PRO A 75 -2.76 9.20 16.09
N TYR A 76 -2.49 9.62 14.84
CA TYR A 76 -1.99 8.77 13.77
C TYR A 76 -0.49 8.48 13.95
N ASP A 77 -0.16 7.62 14.88
CA ASP A 77 1.18 7.11 15.16
C ASP A 77 1.23 5.60 14.86
N ARG A 78 2.41 5.07 14.50
CA ARG A 78 2.57 3.66 14.13
C ARG A 78 2.01 2.70 15.17
N GLU A 79 2.22 2.97 16.45
CA GLU A 79 1.72 2.16 17.58
C GLU A 79 0.19 2.10 17.66
N ARG A 80 -0.51 3.00 16.95
CA ARG A 80 -1.97 3.12 16.89
C ARG A 80 -2.55 2.74 15.54
N THR A 81 -1.75 2.05 14.77
CA THR A 81 -2.14 1.47 13.48
C THR A 81 -1.90 -0.03 13.49
N SER A 82 -2.52 -0.76 12.56
CA SER A 82 -2.25 -2.19 12.35
C SER A 82 -0.78 -2.49 11.99
N MET A 83 0.02 -1.46 11.70
CA MET A 83 1.46 -1.62 11.47
C MET A 83 2.28 -1.79 12.75
N ASN A 84 1.67 -1.62 13.92
CA ASN A 84 2.29 -1.94 15.21
C ASN A 84 2.71 -3.41 15.32
N GLU A 85 2.00 -4.31 14.65
CA GLU A 85 2.33 -5.74 14.61
C GLU A 85 3.61 -6.05 13.79
N PHE A 86 4.15 -5.06 13.06
CA PHE A 86 5.27 -5.21 12.15
C PHE A 86 6.45 -4.33 12.57
N PRO A 87 7.32 -4.78 13.50
CA PRO A 87 8.51 -4.03 13.91
C PRO A 87 9.40 -3.72 12.70
N MET A 88 9.86 -2.48 12.61
CA MET A 88 10.73 -2.08 11.51
C MET A 88 12.08 -2.78 11.60
N CYS A 89 12.62 -3.26 10.47
CA CYS A 89 14.02 -3.60 10.36
C CYS A 89 14.91 -2.35 10.42
N GLU A 90 16.20 -2.52 10.70
CA GLU A 90 17.15 -1.42 10.83
C GLU A 90 17.09 -0.43 9.66
N ALA A 91 17.15 -0.92 8.43
CA ALA A 91 17.08 -0.08 7.24
C ALA A 91 15.74 0.67 7.07
N CYS A 92 14.60 0.10 7.51
CA CYS A 92 13.34 0.84 7.53
C CYS A 92 13.28 1.87 8.64
N HIS A 93 13.87 1.56 9.79
CA HIS A 93 13.98 2.50 10.90
C HIS A 93 14.89 3.69 10.56
N GLU A 94 16.04 3.46 9.91
CA GLU A 94 16.91 4.53 9.42
C GLU A 94 16.17 5.48 8.48
N GLU A 95 15.40 4.94 7.51
CA GLU A 95 14.56 5.77 6.64
C GLU A 95 13.46 6.53 7.41
N TYR A 96 12.91 5.92 8.45
CA TYR A 96 11.84 6.51 9.25
C TYR A 96 12.32 7.71 10.07
N VAL A 97 13.51 7.65 10.64
CA VAL A 97 14.06 8.71 11.50
C VAL A 97 14.90 9.75 10.75
N SER A 98 15.25 9.51 9.48
CA SER A 98 16.08 10.42 8.69
C SER A 98 15.24 11.50 8.00
N PRO A 99 15.42 12.80 8.34
CA PRO A 99 14.71 13.90 7.68
C PRO A 99 14.96 13.99 6.17
N GLU A 100 16.09 13.47 5.67
CA GLU A 100 16.43 13.42 4.25
C GLU A 100 15.63 12.33 3.50
N SER A 101 15.05 11.40 4.22
CA SER A 101 14.31 10.29 3.64
C SER A 101 12.89 10.71 3.25
N ARG A 102 12.45 10.29 2.06
CA ARG A 102 11.04 10.42 1.67
C ARG A 102 10.10 9.49 2.47
N ARG A 103 10.62 8.71 3.40
CA ARG A 103 9.89 7.88 4.36
C ARG A 103 10.04 8.37 5.80
N TYR A 104 10.62 9.56 5.95
CA TYR A 104 10.68 10.22 7.25
C TYR A 104 9.30 10.31 7.86
N ASP A 105 9.16 9.81 9.09
CA ASP A 105 7.90 9.77 9.85
C ASP A 105 6.70 9.13 9.09
N ALA A 106 6.98 8.25 8.12
CA ALA A 106 5.93 7.52 7.40
C ALA A 106 5.46 6.32 8.22
N GLN A 107 4.36 6.47 8.96
CA GLN A 107 3.84 5.46 9.89
C GLN A 107 3.71 4.05 9.29
N PRO A 108 3.27 3.88 8.01
CA PRO A 108 3.15 2.55 7.40
C PRO A 108 4.45 1.99 6.83
N VAL A 109 5.62 2.65 7.00
CA VAL A 109 6.88 2.21 6.37
C VAL A 109 7.21 0.75 6.69
N CYS A 110 7.56 0.00 5.65
CA CYS A 110 7.97 -1.39 5.72
C CYS A 110 8.70 -1.83 4.44
N CYS A 111 9.20 -3.03 4.43
CA CYS A 111 9.79 -3.70 3.26
C CYS A 111 9.45 -5.20 3.27
N ASN A 112 10.01 -5.96 2.33
CA ASN A 112 9.79 -7.39 2.24
C ASN A 112 10.27 -8.19 3.48
N ASP A 113 11.16 -7.62 4.28
CA ASP A 113 11.75 -8.30 5.45
C ASP A 113 10.97 -8.02 6.74
N CYS A 114 10.34 -6.86 6.85
CA CYS A 114 9.71 -6.41 8.10
C CYS A 114 8.23 -6.03 7.99
N GLY A 115 7.64 -6.05 6.79
CA GLY A 115 6.24 -5.70 6.57
C GLY A 115 5.31 -6.90 6.50
N PRO A 116 4.02 -6.63 6.26
CA PRO A 116 3.05 -7.67 5.93
C PRO A 116 3.52 -8.50 4.74
N ASP A 117 3.20 -9.78 4.76
CA ASP A 117 3.59 -10.72 3.71
C ASP A 117 2.37 -11.30 3.01
N VAL A 118 2.56 -11.68 1.75
CA VAL A 118 1.59 -12.45 0.96
C VAL A 118 2.07 -13.87 0.82
N TYR A 119 1.16 -14.84 0.83
CA TYR A 119 1.51 -16.25 0.70
C TYR A 119 0.45 -17.00 -0.10
N LEU A 120 0.82 -18.15 -0.63
CA LEU A 120 -0.09 -19.06 -1.32
C LEU A 120 -0.66 -20.08 -0.34
N ILE A 121 -1.99 -20.16 -0.26
CA ILE A 121 -2.66 -21.17 0.56
C ILE A 121 -2.39 -22.57 -0.04
N GLY A 122 -1.85 -23.48 0.79
CA GLY A 122 -1.52 -24.84 0.40
C GLY A 122 -0.19 -24.99 -0.37
N ARG A 123 0.67 -23.97 -0.33
CA ARG A 123 2.01 -23.96 -0.93
C ARG A 123 2.99 -23.21 -0.02
N ASP A 124 4.29 -23.37 -0.28
CA ASP A 124 5.36 -22.76 0.53
C ASP A 124 5.77 -21.36 0.04
N GLU A 125 5.40 -21.00 -1.20
CA GLU A 125 5.78 -19.73 -1.78
C GLU A 125 5.17 -18.54 -1.01
N ARG A 126 6.04 -17.58 -0.65
CA ARG A 126 5.71 -16.36 0.08
C ARG A 126 6.28 -15.14 -0.63
N GLY A 127 5.78 -13.95 -0.26
CA GLY A 127 6.28 -12.67 -0.74
C GLY A 127 6.37 -12.60 -2.25
N ARG A 128 7.54 -12.27 -2.76
CA ARG A 128 7.83 -12.14 -4.20
C ARG A 128 7.60 -13.44 -4.98
N GLU A 129 7.87 -14.58 -4.37
CA GLU A 129 7.69 -15.90 -5.01
C GLU A 129 6.20 -16.18 -5.19
N ALA A 130 5.37 -15.91 -4.20
CA ALA A 130 3.91 -16.05 -4.29
C ALA A 130 3.32 -15.17 -5.39
N ILE A 131 3.76 -13.90 -5.48
CA ILE A 131 3.34 -12.97 -6.53
C ILE A 131 3.77 -13.48 -7.91
N THR A 132 5.03 -13.92 -8.03
CA THR A 132 5.59 -14.42 -9.29
C THR A 132 4.87 -15.68 -9.75
N TYR A 133 4.59 -16.61 -8.84
CA TYR A 133 3.82 -17.82 -9.14
C TYR A 133 2.40 -17.47 -9.60
N THR A 134 1.70 -16.61 -8.87
CA THR A 134 0.33 -16.18 -9.22
C THR A 134 0.28 -15.53 -10.60
N ARG A 135 1.25 -14.67 -10.92
CA ARG A 135 1.36 -14.07 -12.27
C ARG A 135 1.54 -15.12 -13.37
N LYS A 136 2.36 -16.16 -13.13
CA LYS A 136 2.53 -17.27 -14.08
C LYS A 136 1.24 -18.05 -14.26
N VAL A 137 0.51 -18.33 -13.19
CA VAL A 137 -0.79 -19.02 -13.24
C VAL A 137 -1.79 -18.23 -14.10
N ILE A 138 -1.93 -16.93 -13.87
CA ILE A 138 -2.84 -16.08 -14.66
C ILE A 138 -2.39 -16.04 -16.13
N ALA A 139 -1.11 -15.82 -16.39
CA ALA A 139 -0.56 -15.75 -17.75
C ALA A 139 -0.71 -17.06 -18.54
N SER A 140 -0.78 -18.21 -17.86
CA SER A 140 -1.04 -19.52 -18.48
C SER A 140 -2.53 -19.86 -18.63
N GLY A 141 -3.44 -18.89 -18.41
CA GLY A 141 -4.89 -19.10 -18.51
C GLY A 141 -5.53 -19.68 -17.25
N GLY A 142 -4.80 -19.70 -16.14
CA GLY A 142 -5.34 -20.10 -14.83
C GLY A 142 -6.20 -19.02 -14.18
N ILE A 143 -6.86 -19.41 -13.09
CA ILE A 143 -7.65 -18.52 -12.25
C ILE A 143 -7.01 -18.49 -10.86
N ALA A 144 -6.81 -17.30 -10.31
CA ALA A 144 -6.30 -17.08 -8.96
C ALA A 144 -7.36 -16.44 -8.07
N ALA A 145 -7.44 -16.86 -6.82
CA ALA A 145 -8.22 -16.18 -5.78
C ALA A 145 -7.26 -15.32 -4.95
N ILE A 146 -7.41 -14.00 -5.04
CA ILE A 146 -6.52 -13.04 -4.38
C ILE A 146 -7.29 -12.35 -3.26
N LYS A 147 -6.79 -12.42 -2.02
CA LYS A 147 -7.37 -11.75 -0.86
C LYS A 147 -7.11 -10.25 -0.97
N GLY A 148 -8.17 -9.48 -1.10
CA GLY A 148 -8.16 -8.03 -0.96
C GLY A 148 -8.73 -7.59 0.39
N ILE A 149 -8.91 -6.28 0.59
CA ILE A 149 -9.42 -5.72 1.85
C ILE A 149 -10.80 -6.27 2.20
N GLY A 150 -11.73 -6.27 1.25
CA GLY A 150 -13.12 -6.70 1.48
C GLY A 150 -13.40 -8.19 1.29
N GLY A 151 -12.43 -9.01 0.85
CA GLY A 151 -12.64 -10.42 0.56
C GLY A 151 -11.77 -10.94 -0.57
N PHE A 152 -12.09 -12.12 -1.12
CA PHE A 152 -11.36 -12.72 -2.22
C PHE A 152 -11.87 -12.25 -3.58
N HIS A 153 -10.93 -11.87 -4.45
CA HIS A 153 -11.17 -11.58 -5.85
C HIS A 153 -10.72 -12.77 -6.70
N LEU A 154 -11.62 -13.31 -7.52
CA LEU A 154 -11.24 -14.29 -8.53
C LEU A 154 -10.72 -13.54 -9.76
N CYS A 155 -9.48 -13.80 -10.13
CA CYS A 155 -8.76 -13.10 -11.20
C CYS A 155 -8.32 -14.07 -12.28
N CYS A 156 -8.48 -13.67 -13.55
CA CYS A 156 -7.90 -14.35 -14.71
C CYS A 156 -7.45 -13.31 -15.74
N ASP A 157 -6.77 -13.76 -16.78
CA ASP A 157 -6.46 -12.91 -17.93
C ASP A 157 -7.76 -12.56 -18.69
N ALA A 158 -8.09 -11.29 -18.75
CA ALA A 158 -9.29 -10.78 -19.41
C ALA A 158 -9.27 -10.97 -20.95
N THR A 159 -8.10 -11.19 -21.54
CA THR A 159 -7.93 -11.44 -22.99
C THR A 159 -8.02 -12.91 -23.35
N ASN A 160 -8.06 -13.82 -22.34
CA ASN A 160 -8.16 -15.26 -22.55
C ASN A 160 -9.62 -15.70 -22.43
N GLU A 161 -10.29 -15.92 -23.57
CA GLU A 161 -11.70 -16.33 -23.65
C GLU A 161 -12.00 -17.60 -22.84
N THR A 162 -11.13 -18.58 -22.89
CA THR A 162 -11.30 -19.86 -22.16
C THR A 162 -11.24 -19.63 -20.64
N ALA A 163 -10.32 -18.81 -20.15
CA ALA A 163 -10.21 -18.47 -18.74
C ALA A 163 -11.44 -17.66 -18.27
N VAL A 164 -11.91 -16.72 -19.08
CA VAL A 164 -13.11 -15.93 -18.79
C VAL A 164 -14.37 -16.80 -18.77
N ALA A 165 -14.54 -17.71 -19.74
CA ALA A 165 -15.66 -18.65 -19.78
C ALA A 165 -15.68 -19.53 -18.51
N ARG A 166 -14.53 -20.13 -18.15
CA ARG A 166 -14.38 -20.92 -16.93
C ARG A 166 -14.69 -20.12 -15.67
N LEU A 167 -14.27 -18.84 -15.61
CA LEU A 167 -14.58 -17.97 -14.48
C LEU A 167 -16.09 -17.70 -14.37
N ARG A 168 -16.79 -17.54 -15.51
CA ARG A 168 -18.26 -17.38 -15.56
C ARG A 168 -18.98 -18.60 -15.00
N GLU A 169 -18.55 -19.79 -15.40
CA GLU A 169 -19.08 -21.06 -14.89
C GLU A 169 -18.90 -21.20 -13.39
N LEU A 170 -17.66 -21.00 -12.89
CA LEU A 170 -17.33 -21.06 -11.45
C LEU A 170 -18.18 -20.08 -10.61
N LYS A 171 -18.42 -18.87 -11.13
CA LYS A 171 -19.22 -17.85 -10.45
C LYS A 171 -20.71 -17.99 -10.71
N ARG A 172 -21.16 -18.91 -11.57
CA ARG A 172 -22.56 -19.02 -12.03
C ARG A 172 -23.11 -17.68 -12.50
N ARG A 173 -22.30 -16.95 -13.30
CA ARG A 173 -22.57 -15.57 -13.71
C ARG A 173 -22.45 -15.40 -15.23
N PRO A 174 -23.44 -15.90 -16.01
CA PRO A 174 -23.30 -16.00 -17.45
C PRO A 174 -23.27 -14.63 -18.16
N MET A 175 -24.05 -13.65 -17.71
CA MET A 175 -24.28 -12.40 -18.47
C MET A 175 -23.70 -11.15 -17.82
N LYS A 176 -23.62 -11.10 -16.47
CA LYS A 176 -23.21 -9.87 -15.80
C LYS A 176 -21.73 -9.56 -16.04
N PRO A 177 -21.34 -8.31 -16.42
CA PRO A 177 -19.94 -7.95 -16.64
C PRO A 177 -19.07 -8.16 -15.43
N PHE A 178 -17.79 -8.48 -15.65
CA PHE A 178 -16.75 -8.44 -14.63
C PHE A 178 -16.05 -7.08 -14.63
N ALA A 179 -15.54 -6.69 -13.46
CA ALA A 179 -14.63 -5.56 -13.38
C ALA A 179 -13.30 -5.94 -14.03
N ILE A 180 -12.72 -5.01 -14.76
CA ILE A 180 -11.44 -5.18 -15.44
C ILE A 180 -10.40 -4.24 -14.80
N MET A 181 -9.24 -4.77 -14.47
CA MET A 181 -8.09 -3.99 -14.06
C MET A 181 -7.16 -3.82 -15.26
N ALA A 182 -7.06 -2.60 -15.77
CA ALA A 182 -6.18 -2.28 -16.89
C ALA A 182 -4.82 -1.77 -16.39
N ARG A 183 -3.78 -1.99 -17.20
CA ARG A 183 -2.40 -1.57 -16.88
C ARG A 183 -2.27 -0.05 -16.67
N ASN A 184 -2.98 0.74 -17.48
CA ASN A 184 -2.99 2.20 -17.44
C ASN A 184 -4.15 2.75 -18.26
N MET A 185 -4.39 4.07 -18.19
CA MET A 185 -5.45 4.74 -18.96
C MET A 185 -5.28 4.64 -20.48
N SER A 186 -4.05 4.53 -20.97
CA SER A 186 -3.81 4.32 -22.40
C SER A 186 -4.33 2.97 -22.88
N ALA A 187 -4.21 1.92 -22.07
CA ALA A 187 -4.81 0.62 -22.35
C ALA A 187 -6.34 0.69 -22.32
N VAL A 188 -6.92 1.39 -21.34
CA VAL A 188 -8.38 1.57 -21.25
C VAL A 188 -8.95 2.26 -22.50
N ARG A 189 -8.30 3.36 -22.94
CA ARG A 189 -8.76 4.13 -24.11
C ARG A 189 -8.69 3.38 -25.45
N LYS A 190 -7.91 2.29 -25.51
CA LYS A 190 -7.88 1.41 -26.70
C LYS A 190 -9.10 0.49 -26.78
N GLU A 191 -9.63 0.11 -25.63
CA GLU A 191 -10.70 -0.89 -25.50
C GLU A 191 -12.07 -0.27 -25.20
N CYS A 192 -12.09 0.95 -24.66
CA CYS A 192 -13.30 1.61 -24.20
C CYS A 192 -13.34 3.09 -24.63
N GLN A 193 -14.55 3.60 -24.90
CA GLN A 193 -14.79 5.04 -24.94
C GLN A 193 -14.83 5.55 -23.49
N VAL A 194 -13.94 6.52 -23.16
CA VAL A 194 -13.82 7.14 -21.83
C VAL A 194 -13.93 8.65 -21.97
#